data_bfc9389dfd631ad383590601721731b1
#
_entry.id   bfc9389dfd631ad383590601721731b1
#
_cell.length_a   1.000
_cell.length_b   1.000
_cell.length_c   1.000
_cell.angle_alpha   90.00
_cell.angle_beta   90.00
_cell.angle_gamma   90.00
#
_symmetry.space_group_name_H-M   'P 1'
#
loop_
_entity.id
_entity.type
_entity.pdbx_description
1 polymer ?
#
loop_
_entity_poly.entity_id
_entity_poly.type
_entity_poly.pdbx_seq_one_letter_code
_entity_poly.pdbx_strand_id
1 'polypeptide(L)'
;TRTGIGLPAYYNDEVIIPALQNRGLSLADAREYNIIGCVEPQKAGKTEGWHDAAFFNMCRPLEMVFSNGMDKGVQVGVQTGDVTEMKSFDEFYDAYKKQMEYFISLLVNADNAIDVAHAERCPLPFLSCMVDDCLKRGKSVQEGGAVYNFTGPQGFGIANMADSLYAIRKLVYEEKKVTMEEMKEALAWN
;
A
#
# COMPACT_ATOMS: atom_id res chain seq x y z
N THR A 1 7.77 -14.68 18.43
CA THR A 1 6.37 -14.41 18.87
C THR A 1 6.30 -13.93 20.31
N ARG A 2 6.96 -14.62 21.29
CA ARG A 2 6.90 -14.24 22.70
C ARG A 2 7.41 -12.82 22.98
N THR A 3 8.38 -12.36 22.22
CA THR A 3 8.99 -11.02 22.38
C THR A 3 8.25 -9.92 21.63
N GLY A 4 7.28 -10.25 20.78
CA GLY A 4 6.53 -9.28 19.98
C GLY A 4 7.31 -8.61 18.85
N ILE A 5 8.47 -9.17 18.45
CA ILE A 5 9.32 -8.57 17.39
C ILE A 5 8.82 -8.88 15.96
N GLY A 6 7.72 -9.63 15.81
CA GLY A 6 7.17 -9.97 14.51
C GLY A 6 7.89 -11.06 13.73
N LEU A 7 8.95 -11.67 14.27
CA LEU A 7 9.67 -12.77 13.66
C LEU A 7 9.58 -14.05 14.52
N PRO A 8 9.50 -15.25 13.91
CA PRO A 8 9.34 -15.51 12.48
C PRO A 8 7.95 -15.09 11.96
N ALA A 9 7.84 -14.79 10.66
CA ALA A 9 6.55 -14.54 10.03
C ALA A 9 5.79 -15.85 9.88
N TYR A 10 4.53 -15.86 10.25
CA TYR A 10 3.62 -17.01 10.09
C TYR A 10 2.58 -16.67 9.02
N TYR A 11 2.42 -17.57 8.07
CA TYR A 11 1.41 -17.48 7.02
C TYR A 11 0.25 -18.38 7.38
N ASN A 12 -0.96 -17.82 7.28
CA ASN A 12 -2.19 -18.54 7.53
C ASN A 12 -2.84 -18.92 6.19
N ASP A 13 -2.80 -20.22 5.86
CA ASP A 13 -3.36 -20.75 4.62
C ASP A 13 -4.85 -20.45 4.47
N GLU A 14 -5.60 -20.38 5.58
CA GLU A 14 -7.03 -20.02 5.55
C GLU A 14 -7.29 -18.59 5.07
N VAL A 15 -6.28 -17.72 5.13
CA VAL A 15 -6.33 -16.34 4.65
C VAL A 15 -5.63 -16.19 3.30
N ILE A 16 -4.42 -16.75 3.16
CA ILE A 16 -3.58 -16.57 1.97
C ILE A 16 -4.17 -17.26 0.75
N ILE A 17 -4.65 -18.51 0.89
CA ILE A 17 -5.22 -19.26 -0.24
C ILE A 17 -6.44 -18.53 -0.84
N PRO A 18 -7.45 -18.13 -0.07
CA PRO A 18 -8.55 -17.35 -0.61
C PRO A 18 -8.13 -15.99 -1.19
N ALA A 19 -7.14 -15.32 -0.58
CA ALA A 19 -6.63 -14.05 -1.09
C ALA A 19 -6.00 -14.23 -2.49
N LEU A 20 -5.20 -15.27 -2.69
CA LEU A 20 -4.61 -15.59 -4.00
C LEU A 20 -5.67 -16.00 -5.03
N GLN A 21 -6.68 -16.79 -4.61
CA GLN A 21 -7.81 -17.12 -5.50
C GLN A 21 -8.58 -15.87 -5.93
N ASN A 22 -8.80 -14.90 -5.04
CA ASN A 22 -9.42 -13.62 -5.37
C ASN A 22 -8.58 -12.79 -6.36
N ARG A 23 -7.29 -13.08 -6.47
CA ARG A 23 -6.38 -12.50 -7.48
C ARG A 23 -6.30 -13.32 -8.76
N GLY A 24 -7.07 -14.38 -8.88
CA GLY A 24 -7.21 -15.18 -10.08
C GLY A 24 -6.41 -16.47 -10.11
N LEU A 25 -5.70 -16.85 -9.04
CA LEU A 25 -5.01 -18.14 -8.99
C LEU A 25 -6.03 -19.29 -8.90
N SER A 26 -5.73 -20.39 -9.58
CA SER A 26 -6.46 -21.64 -9.36
C SER A 26 -6.26 -22.12 -7.92
N LEU A 27 -7.22 -22.86 -7.37
CA LEU A 27 -7.06 -23.45 -6.03
C LEU A 27 -5.79 -24.32 -5.93
N ALA A 28 -5.45 -25.06 -6.99
CA ALA A 28 -4.24 -25.88 -7.03
C ALA A 28 -2.98 -25.01 -6.91
N ASP A 29 -2.88 -23.94 -7.70
CA ASP A 29 -1.74 -23.03 -7.67
C ASP A 29 -1.70 -22.23 -6.35
N ALA A 30 -2.85 -21.81 -5.84
CA ALA A 30 -2.93 -21.08 -4.57
C ALA A 30 -2.50 -21.94 -3.37
N ARG A 31 -2.75 -23.26 -3.38
CA ARG A 31 -2.27 -24.18 -2.34
C ARG A 31 -0.78 -24.43 -2.37
N GLU A 32 -0.16 -24.22 -3.50
CA GLU A 32 1.28 -24.39 -3.70
C GLU A 32 2.00 -23.03 -3.77
N TYR A 33 1.46 -22.02 -3.08
CA TYR A 33 2.13 -20.74 -3.02
C TYR A 33 3.50 -20.84 -2.34
N ASN A 34 4.35 -19.96 -2.70
CA ASN A 34 5.65 -19.73 -2.05
C ASN A 34 5.82 -18.24 -1.77
N ILE A 35 6.82 -17.92 -0.98
CA ILE A 35 7.13 -16.54 -0.61
C ILE A 35 8.31 -16.06 -1.45
N ILE A 36 8.18 -14.89 -2.06
CA ILE A 36 9.26 -14.17 -2.73
C ILE A 36 9.61 -12.93 -1.90
N GLY A 37 10.84 -12.48 -2.03
CA GLY A 37 11.32 -11.30 -1.29
C GLY A 37 11.24 -11.53 0.22
N CYS A 38 10.49 -10.69 0.89
CA CYS A 38 10.35 -10.71 2.35
C CYS A 38 9.11 -11.47 2.81
N VAL A 39 7.93 -11.15 2.24
CA VAL A 39 6.63 -11.61 2.75
C VAL A 39 5.57 -11.85 1.65
N GLU A 40 5.92 -11.73 0.39
CA GLU A 40 4.98 -11.67 -0.73
C GLU A 40 4.60 -13.09 -1.22
N PRO A 41 3.34 -13.52 -1.06
CA PRO A 41 2.90 -14.82 -1.54
C PRO A 41 2.66 -14.81 -3.05
N GLN A 42 3.17 -15.83 -3.73
CA GLN A 42 3.01 -16.04 -5.16
C GLN A 42 3.05 -17.52 -5.55
N LYS A 43 2.88 -17.84 -6.83
CA LYS A 43 3.13 -19.17 -7.38
C LYS A 43 4.43 -19.18 -8.21
N ALA A 44 5.44 -19.89 -7.74
CA ALA A 44 6.72 -20.01 -8.45
C ALA A 44 6.54 -20.56 -9.86
N GLY A 45 7.29 -20.01 -10.81
CA GLY A 45 7.28 -20.41 -12.23
C GLY A 45 6.04 -19.98 -13.01
N LYS A 46 5.00 -19.44 -12.37
CA LYS A 46 3.76 -18.99 -13.02
C LYS A 46 3.42 -17.53 -12.79
N THR A 47 4.06 -16.90 -11.82
CA THR A 47 3.79 -15.52 -11.45
C THR A 47 4.92 -14.61 -11.88
N GLU A 48 4.59 -13.52 -12.55
CA GLU A 48 5.36 -12.29 -12.55
C GLU A 48 4.73 -11.33 -11.56
N GLY A 49 5.54 -10.81 -10.66
CA GLY A 49 5.09 -9.82 -9.72
C GLY A 49 6.25 -9.02 -9.19
N TRP A 50 6.31 -7.76 -9.52
CA TRP A 50 7.24 -6.88 -8.84
C TRP A 50 6.56 -6.32 -7.59
N HIS A 51 6.74 -7.09 -6.54
CA HIS A 51 6.02 -6.89 -5.27
C HIS A 51 6.54 -5.74 -4.43
N ASP A 52 7.65 -5.13 -4.83
CA ASP A 52 8.20 -3.89 -4.27
C ASP A 52 8.01 -2.72 -5.25
N ALA A 53 6.90 -2.70 -5.98
CA ALA A 53 6.60 -1.69 -6.98
C ALA A 53 6.67 -0.27 -6.42
N ALA A 54 6.23 -0.08 -5.19
CA ALA A 54 6.37 1.16 -4.45
C ALA A 54 6.32 0.92 -2.94
N PHE A 55 6.92 1.84 -2.18
CA PHE A 55 6.78 1.92 -0.73
C PHE A 55 5.91 3.11 -0.37
N PHE A 56 4.65 2.83 -0.04
CA PHE A 56 3.65 3.84 0.26
C PHE A 56 3.59 4.12 1.77
N ASN A 57 3.93 5.34 2.17
CA ASN A 57 3.88 5.76 3.58
C ASN A 57 2.44 6.08 3.99
N MET A 58 1.82 5.20 4.78
CA MET A 58 0.44 5.32 5.26
C MET A 58 0.22 6.51 6.20
N CYS A 59 1.28 7.03 6.83
CA CYS A 59 1.20 8.20 7.72
C CYS A 59 1.19 9.51 6.96
N ARG A 60 1.78 9.57 5.76
CA ARG A 60 1.89 10.82 5.00
C ARG A 60 0.53 11.44 4.64
N PRO A 61 -0.47 10.68 4.16
CA PRO A 61 -1.82 11.21 3.97
C PRO A 61 -2.46 11.77 5.25
N LEU A 62 -2.12 11.21 6.43
CA LEU A 62 -2.59 11.73 7.71
C LEU A 62 -1.99 13.11 8.02
N GLU A 63 -0.69 13.30 7.78
CA GLU A 63 -0.04 14.61 7.90
C GLU A 63 -0.67 15.65 6.96
N MET A 64 -1.06 15.22 5.75
CA MET A 64 -1.72 16.08 4.78
C MET A 64 -3.10 16.56 5.23
N VAL A 65 -3.79 15.85 6.12
CA VAL A 65 -5.03 16.35 6.72
C VAL A 65 -4.75 17.59 7.59
N PHE A 66 -3.71 17.53 8.43
CA PHE A 66 -3.33 18.66 9.31
C PHE A 66 -2.88 19.90 8.55
N SER A 67 -2.26 19.71 7.39
CA SER A 67 -1.78 20.80 6.54
C SER A 67 -2.74 21.21 5.43
N ASN A 68 -3.96 20.66 5.38
CA ASN A 68 -4.92 20.86 4.28
C ASN A 68 -4.31 20.56 2.90
N GLY A 69 -3.52 19.48 2.83
CA GLY A 69 -2.86 19.04 1.60
C GLY A 69 -1.61 19.83 1.22
N MET A 70 -1.11 20.71 2.08
CA MET A 70 0.09 21.51 1.81
C MET A 70 1.36 20.82 2.30
N ASP A 71 2.43 20.91 1.53
CA ASP A 71 3.79 20.56 1.94
C ASP A 71 4.77 21.65 1.51
N LYS A 72 5.50 22.23 2.47
CA LYS A 72 6.50 23.29 2.25
C LYS A 72 5.99 24.43 1.35
N GLY A 73 4.72 24.82 1.54
CA GLY A 73 4.09 25.89 0.78
C GLY A 73 3.55 25.49 -0.60
N VAL A 74 3.60 24.20 -0.95
CA VAL A 74 3.06 23.67 -2.21
C VAL A 74 1.85 22.79 -1.93
N GLN A 75 0.81 22.91 -2.74
CA GLN A 75 -0.36 22.01 -2.69
C GLN A 75 0.02 20.67 -3.31
N VAL A 76 0.18 19.63 -2.49
CA VAL A 76 0.56 18.29 -2.93
C VAL A 76 -0.53 17.25 -2.71
N GLY A 77 -1.46 17.49 -1.78
CA GLY A 77 -2.65 16.69 -1.53
C GLY A 77 -3.93 17.44 -1.85
N VAL A 78 -5.08 16.86 -1.54
CA VAL A 78 -6.37 17.53 -1.72
C VAL A 78 -6.66 18.50 -0.58
N GLN A 79 -7.45 19.54 -0.85
CA GLN A 79 -7.94 20.44 0.19
C GLN A 79 -9.11 19.76 0.92
N THR A 80 -8.93 19.45 2.19
CA THR A 80 -9.93 18.77 3.04
C THR A 80 -10.53 19.67 4.11
N GLY A 81 -10.12 20.94 4.15
CA GLY A 81 -10.53 21.92 5.13
C GLY A 81 -9.55 22.03 6.33
N ASP A 82 -9.81 22.97 7.23
CA ASP A 82 -9.02 23.10 8.46
C ASP A 82 -9.46 22.05 9.49
N VAL A 83 -8.51 21.31 10.02
CA VAL A 83 -8.78 20.25 11.02
C VAL A 83 -9.41 20.80 12.30
N THR A 84 -9.15 22.07 12.63
CA THR A 84 -9.69 22.72 13.84
C THR A 84 -11.20 23.00 13.74
N GLU A 85 -11.73 23.01 12.53
CA GLU A 85 -13.17 23.16 12.27
C GLU A 85 -13.93 21.83 12.27
N MET A 86 -13.24 20.69 12.26
CA MET A 86 -13.83 19.36 12.24
C MET A 86 -14.38 18.98 13.62
N LYS A 87 -15.70 18.78 13.70
CA LYS A 87 -16.42 18.60 14.97
C LYS A 87 -16.50 17.16 15.44
N SER A 88 -16.20 16.19 14.58
CA SER A 88 -16.27 14.78 14.89
C SER A 88 -15.06 14.02 14.33
N PHE A 89 -14.76 12.87 14.94
CA PHE A 89 -13.75 11.97 14.38
C PHE A 89 -14.11 11.47 13.00
N ASP A 90 -15.39 11.30 12.71
CA ASP A 90 -15.84 10.83 11.39
C ASP A 90 -15.53 11.86 10.29
N GLU A 91 -15.70 13.17 10.56
CA GLU A 91 -15.28 14.24 9.63
C GLU A 91 -13.76 14.22 9.39
N PHE A 92 -12.97 14.06 10.45
CA PHE A 92 -11.52 13.94 10.37
C PHE A 92 -11.11 12.69 9.57
N TYR A 93 -11.75 11.56 9.87
CA TYR A 93 -11.47 10.29 9.18
C TYR A 93 -11.87 10.33 7.71
N ASP A 94 -12.95 11.02 7.36
CA ASP A 94 -13.36 11.24 5.97
C ASP A 94 -12.34 12.13 5.22
N ALA A 95 -11.78 13.14 5.88
CA ALA A 95 -10.69 13.94 5.33
C ALA A 95 -9.44 13.08 5.07
N TYR A 96 -9.08 12.20 6.02
CA TYR A 96 -7.99 11.24 5.86
C TYR A 96 -8.23 10.29 4.67
N LYS A 97 -9.43 9.73 4.53
CA LYS A 97 -9.78 8.86 3.40
C LYS A 97 -9.62 9.58 2.05
N LYS A 98 -10.04 10.84 1.95
CA LYS A 98 -9.87 11.64 0.73
C LYS A 98 -8.41 11.86 0.37
N GLN A 99 -7.55 12.15 1.35
CA GLN A 99 -6.11 12.24 1.11
C GLN A 99 -5.55 10.89 0.64
N MET A 100 -5.94 9.79 1.30
CA MET A 100 -5.50 8.45 0.95
C MET A 100 -5.91 8.06 -0.47
N GLU A 101 -7.16 8.26 -0.85
CA GLU A 101 -7.67 7.99 -2.20
C GLU A 101 -6.89 8.77 -3.27
N TYR A 102 -6.61 10.03 -3.01
CA TYR A 102 -5.83 10.86 -3.93
C TYR A 102 -4.40 10.31 -4.12
N PHE A 103 -3.68 10.05 -3.03
CA PHE A 103 -2.31 9.54 -3.13
C PHE A 103 -2.25 8.12 -3.70
N ILE A 104 -3.23 7.25 -3.42
CA ILE A 104 -3.34 5.94 -4.05
C ILE A 104 -3.57 6.09 -5.56
N SER A 105 -4.36 7.05 -5.99
CA SER A 105 -4.57 7.28 -7.43
C SER A 105 -3.28 7.70 -8.16
N LEU A 106 -2.46 8.53 -7.51
CA LEU A 106 -1.15 8.91 -8.04
C LEU A 106 -0.19 7.72 -8.07
N LEU A 107 -0.18 6.90 -7.01
CA LEU A 107 0.61 5.69 -6.93
C LEU A 107 0.29 4.73 -8.08
N VAL A 108 -1.00 4.43 -8.28
CA VAL A 108 -1.45 3.53 -9.37
C VAL A 108 -1.02 4.06 -10.74
N ASN A 109 -1.17 5.37 -10.98
CA ASN A 109 -0.73 5.97 -12.24
C ASN A 109 0.79 5.88 -12.43
N ALA A 110 1.56 6.07 -11.37
CA ALA A 110 3.01 5.95 -11.42
C ALA A 110 3.44 4.51 -11.68
N ASP A 111 2.88 3.54 -10.97
CA ASP A 111 3.18 2.12 -11.14
C ASP A 111 2.83 1.64 -12.57
N ASN A 112 1.66 2.04 -13.09
CA ASN A 112 1.27 1.73 -14.46
C ASN A 112 2.25 2.32 -15.50
N ALA A 113 2.73 3.54 -15.28
CA ALA A 113 3.72 4.15 -16.17
C ALA A 113 5.07 3.42 -16.12
N ILE A 114 5.47 2.96 -14.94
CA ILE A 114 6.70 2.17 -14.73
C ILE A 114 6.57 0.79 -15.37
N ASP A 115 5.42 0.13 -15.24
CA ASP A 115 5.15 -1.16 -15.90
C ASP A 115 5.32 -1.06 -17.43
N VAL A 116 4.75 -0.02 -18.04
CA VAL A 116 4.93 0.25 -19.47
C VAL A 116 6.39 0.49 -19.81
N ALA A 117 7.10 1.29 -19.03
CA ALA A 117 8.51 1.58 -19.25
C ALA A 117 9.39 0.32 -19.13
N HIS A 118 9.10 -0.58 -18.19
CA HIS A 118 9.77 -1.86 -18.05
C HIS A 118 9.54 -2.76 -19.28
N ALA A 119 8.30 -2.87 -19.74
CA ALA A 119 7.97 -3.66 -20.93
C ALA A 119 8.71 -3.17 -22.18
N GLU A 120 8.80 -1.84 -22.36
CA GLU A 120 9.41 -1.24 -23.54
C GLU A 120 10.95 -1.21 -23.49
N ARG A 121 11.53 -1.00 -22.31
CA ARG A 121 12.96 -0.64 -22.18
C ARG A 121 13.83 -1.66 -21.48
N CYS A 122 13.23 -2.53 -20.67
CA CYS A 122 13.97 -3.47 -19.80
C CYS A 122 13.41 -4.90 -19.89
N PRO A 123 13.23 -5.48 -21.09
CA PRO A 123 12.74 -6.85 -21.19
C PRO A 123 13.75 -7.82 -20.59
N LEU A 124 13.27 -8.87 -19.93
CA LEU A 124 14.07 -9.92 -19.31
C LEU A 124 13.88 -11.25 -20.03
N PRO A 125 14.50 -11.47 -21.22
CA PRO A 125 14.24 -12.63 -22.05
C PRO A 125 14.65 -13.94 -21.38
N PHE A 126 15.75 -13.95 -20.63
CA PHE A 126 16.20 -15.17 -19.93
C PHE A 126 15.21 -15.58 -18.83
N LEU A 127 14.74 -14.64 -18.01
CA LEU A 127 13.71 -14.90 -17.01
C LEU A 127 12.41 -15.37 -17.67
N SER A 128 12.04 -14.75 -18.78
CA SER A 128 10.83 -15.10 -19.55
C SER A 128 10.82 -16.54 -20.06
N CYS A 129 11.99 -17.12 -20.31
CA CYS A 129 12.10 -18.54 -20.68
C CYS A 129 11.80 -19.48 -19.50
N MET A 130 11.87 -19.02 -18.26
CA MET A 130 11.69 -19.82 -17.05
C MET A 130 10.31 -19.64 -16.39
N VAL A 131 9.46 -18.78 -16.97
CA VAL A 131 8.11 -18.51 -16.47
C VAL A 131 7.08 -19.04 -17.46
N ASP A 132 6.14 -19.81 -16.95
CA ASP A 132 5.08 -20.44 -17.74
C ASP A 132 4.27 -19.40 -18.54
N ASP A 133 3.87 -19.79 -19.75
CA ASP A 133 3.13 -19.05 -20.75
C ASP A 133 3.92 -17.98 -21.51
N CYS A 134 5.03 -17.46 -21.01
CA CYS A 134 5.80 -16.42 -21.71
C CYS A 134 6.20 -16.84 -23.13
N LEU A 135 6.83 -18.00 -23.29
CA LEU A 135 7.21 -18.54 -24.60
C LEU A 135 5.99 -18.85 -25.48
N LYS A 136 4.95 -19.42 -24.88
CA LYS A 136 3.71 -19.77 -25.59
C LYS A 136 2.98 -18.54 -26.12
N ARG A 137 2.98 -17.45 -25.35
CA ARG A 137 2.35 -16.17 -25.71
C ARG A 137 3.26 -15.29 -26.58
N GLY A 138 4.56 -15.60 -26.66
CA GLY A 138 5.56 -14.76 -27.33
C GLY A 138 5.71 -13.38 -26.67
N LYS A 139 5.60 -13.33 -25.33
CA LYS A 139 5.68 -12.11 -24.52
C LYS A 139 6.67 -12.29 -23.39
N SER A 140 7.44 -11.24 -23.10
CA SER A 140 8.28 -11.21 -21.91
C SER A 140 7.43 -11.16 -20.64
N VAL A 141 8.05 -11.44 -19.47
CA VAL A 141 7.38 -11.29 -18.18
C VAL A 141 6.87 -9.87 -17.98
N GLN A 142 7.63 -8.85 -18.40
CA GLN A 142 7.24 -7.44 -18.27
C GLN A 142 6.09 -7.03 -19.21
N GLU A 143 5.84 -7.79 -20.27
CA GLU A 143 4.70 -7.59 -21.19
C GLU A 143 3.45 -8.36 -20.75
N GLY A 144 3.45 -8.91 -19.55
CA GLY A 144 2.36 -9.73 -19.03
C GLY A 144 2.34 -11.16 -19.64
N GLY A 145 3.51 -11.71 -19.98
CA GLY A 145 3.64 -13.04 -20.55
C GLY A 145 3.34 -14.17 -19.57
N ALA A 146 3.51 -13.97 -18.28
CA ALA A 146 3.26 -14.97 -17.24
C ALA A 146 1.79 -15.38 -17.14
N VAL A 147 1.52 -16.52 -16.49
CA VAL A 147 0.14 -16.96 -16.19
C VAL A 147 -0.55 -15.94 -15.29
N TYR A 148 0.13 -15.51 -14.24
CA TYR A 148 -0.34 -14.52 -13.28
C TYR A 148 0.60 -13.32 -13.26
N ASN A 149 0.04 -12.11 -13.34
CA ASN A 149 0.81 -10.87 -13.40
C ASN A 149 0.29 -9.91 -12.32
N PHE A 150 1.20 -9.44 -11.46
CA PHE A 150 0.88 -8.57 -10.34
C PHE A 150 1.81 -7.36 -10.30
N THR A 151 1.26 -6.22 -9.87
CA THR A 151 2.01 -5.05 -9.43
C THR A 151 1.70 -4.85 -7.96
N GLY A 152 2.69 -4.94 -7.09
CA GLY A 152 2.51 -5.04 -5.64
C GLY A 152 3.12 -3.88 -4.88
N PRO A 153 2.45 -2.73 -4.73
CA PRO A 153 2.92 -1.69 -3.82
C PRO A 153 2.78 -2.13 -2.36
N GLN A 154 3.75 -1.74 -1.54
CA GLN A 154 3.76 -2.02 -0.11
C GLN A 154 3.35 -0.78 0.68
N GLY A 155 2.36 -0.91 1.56
CA GLY A 155 1.99 0.11 2.55
C GLY A 155 2.77 -0.10 3.84
N PHE A 156 3.54 0.88 4.28
CA PHE A 156 4.25 0.83 5.55
C PHE A 156 3.77 1.90 6.53
N GLY A 157 4.07 1.71 7.82
CA GLY A 157 3.59 2.58 8.88
C GLY A 157 2.13 2.34 9.29
N ILE A 158 1.58 1.15 8.99
CA ILE A 158 0.17 0.80 9.31
C ILE A 158 -0.09 0.93 10.80
N ALA A 159 0.78 0.38 11.66
CA ALA A 159 0.63 0.48 13.11
C ALA A 159 0.71 1.94 13.59
N ASN A 160 1.70 2.70 13.09
CA ASN A 160 1.84 4.12 13.42
C ASN A 160 0.61 4.93 13.01
N MET A 161 0.08 4.67 11.82
CA MET A 161 -1.14 5.32 11.32
C MET A 161 -2.35 4.95 12.18
N ALA A 162 -2.53 3.67 12.51
CA ALA A 162 -3.64 3.20 13.33
C ALA A 162 -3.58 3.79 14.76
N ASP A 163 -2.40 3.78 15.39
CA ASP A 163 -2.18 4.37 16.70
C ASP A 163 -2.41 5.88 16.69
N SER A 164 -1.97 6.58 15.64
CA SER A 164 -2.19 8.02 15.48
C SER A 164 -3.67 8.36 15.34
N LEU A 165 -4.40 7.64 14.48
CA LEU A 165 -5.85 7.82 14.34
C LEU A 165 -6.58 7.52 15.64
N TYR A 166 -6.18 6.46 16.35
CA TYR A 166 -6.78 6.12 17.63
C TYR A 166 -6.48 7.18 18.69
N ALA A 167 -5.25 7.70 18.75
CA ALA A 167 -4.88 8.77 19.68
C ALA A 167 -5.68 10.05 19.42
N ILE A 168 -5.83 10.46 18.16
CA ILE A 168 -6.66 11.62 17.78
C ILE A 168 -8.11 11.40 18.21
N ARG A 169 -8.69 10.25 17.84
CA ARG A 169 -10.05 9.91 18.22
C ARG A 169 -10.26 10.00 19.73
N LYS A 170 -9.38 9.35 20.48
CA LYS A 170 -9.51 9.21 21.93
C LYS A 170 -9.26 10.53 22.66
N LEU A 171 -8.14 11.18 22.38
CA LEU A 171 -7.68 12.35 23.16
C LEU A 171 -8.44 13.63 22.78
N VAL A 172 -8.74 13.81 21.48
CA VAL A 172 -9.39 15.04 21.00
C VAL A 172 -10.92 14.91 21.06
N TYR A 173 -11.49 13.84 20.50
CA TYR A 173 -12.94 13.77 20.31
C TYR A 173 -13.68 13.09 21.47
N GLU A 174 -13.14 12.01 22.04
CA GLU A 174 -13.82 11.25 23.11
C GLU A 174 -13.52 11.82 24.50
N GLU A 175 -12.24 11.90 24.89
CA GLU A 175 -11.84 12.32 26.25
C GLU A 175 -11.65 13.83 26.37
N LYS A 176 -11.52 14.55 25.26
CA LYS A 176 -11.32 16.01 25.19
C LYS A 176 -10.19 16.52 26.09
N LYS A 177 -9.09 15.75 26.15
CA LYS A 177 -7.89 16.08 26.91
C LYS A 177 -6.98 17.08 26.21
N VAL A 178 -7.06 17.09 24.87
CA VAL A 178 -6.27 17.94 23.98
C VAL A 178 -7.21 18.51 22.93
N THR A 179 -7.09 19.78 22.63
CA THR A 179 -7.82 20.38 21.51
C THR A 179 -7.15 20.03 20.18
N MET A 180 -7.87 20.18 19.06
CA MET A 180 -7.29 19.96 17.74
C MET A 180 -6.22 21.01 17.42
N GLU A 181 -6.37 22.25 17.92
CA GLU A 181 -5.38 23.31 17.82
C GLU A 181 -4.07 22.92 18.50
N GLU A 182 -4.15 22.48 19.76
CA GLU A 182 -2.98 22.02 20.53
C GLU A 182 -2.29 20.82 19.85
N MET A 183 -3.07 19.87 19.31
CA MET A 183 -2.54 18.73 18.55
C MET A 183 -1.81 19.19 17.28
N LYS A 184 -2.41 20.11 16.52
CA LYS A 184 -1.82 20.69 15.30
C LYS A 184 -0.53 21.46 15.60
N GLU A 185 -0.52 22.25 16.66
CA GLU A 185 0.68 22.97 17.11
C GLU A 185 1.79 22.00 17.53
N ALA A 186 1.48 20.99 18.35
CA ALA A 186 2.46 20.01 18.80
C ALA A 186 3.12 19.26 17.62
N LEU A 187 2.35 18.92 16.59
CA LEU A 187 2.87 18.28 15.37
C LEU A 187 3.73 19.23 14.50
N ALA A 188 3.46 20.53 14.54
CA ALA A 188 4.23 21.52 13.79
C ALA A 188 5.63 21.80 14.40
N TRP A 189 5.85 21.46 15.68
CA TRP A 189 7.13 21.61 16.39
C TRP A 189 8.08 20.42 16.21
N ASN A 190 7.66 19.36 15.54
CA ASN A 190 8.39 18.10 15.37
C ASN A 190 8.91 17.97 13.94
#